data_43dba0efa870f844fef6aaf5673e6420
#
_entry.id   43dba0efa870f844fef6aaf5673e6420
#
_cell.length_a   1.000
_cell.length_b   1.000
_cell.length_c   1.000
_cell.angle_alpha   90.00
_cell.angle_beta   90.00
_cell.angle_gamma   90.00
#
_symmetry.space_group_name_H-M   'P 1'
#
loop_
_entity.id
_entity.type
_entity.pdbx_description
1 polymer ?
#
loop_
_entity_poly.entity_id
_entity_poly.type
_entity_poly.pdbx_seq_one_letter_code
_entity_poly.pdbx_strand_id
1 'polypeptide(L)'
;EATAAVARRAQRRDAWAACAVDRVEAAGARYVAATSAELNGLARFHDALRNRTCAAYEADGTNPLAPALGAATTTLDLDRPLRVATLAAPSAAAAIYHVEGFAAAAECRDAVADAAPRMAPATVNEEANKAAKSASRRAHAANLVPDLGRPDAAPTRLWRRAFALANALTDYDLDGEAGQEPFSVIHYNGSVAGAGPPDEYLPHCDGQCEGSPHQAGGRVATLLLYCRAPARGGATTFANARVAVAPRAGDAVFFSYLDAASGRMDVGHTLHSGCPVVEGDKWVLTLWFRKGVSAAEPWERFDPTGARHDATEVVAWDEGLVYS
;
A
#
# COMPACT_ATOMS: atom_id res chain seq x y z
N GLU A 1 36.64 -53.44 -32.77
CA GLU A 1 36.55 -52.01 -33.12
C GLU A 1 35.20 -51.42 -32.70
N ALA A 2 34.07 -52.07 -32.90
CA ALA A 2 32.74 -51.57 -32.54
C ALA A 2 32.59 -51.31 -31.01
N THR A 3 33.12 -52.18 -30.17
CA THR A 3 33.07 -52.06 -28.69
C THR A 3 33.88 -50.86 -28.19
N ALA A 4 35.01 -50.56 -28.79
CA ALA A 4 35.83 -49.41 -28.45
C ALA A 4 35.18 -48.07 -28.90
N ALA A 5 34.40 -48.07 -29.99
CA ALA A 5 33.64 -46.92 -30.43
C ALA A 5 32.46 -46.59 -29.50
N VAL A 6 31.76 -47.61 -29.01
CA VAL A 6 30.66 -47.46 -28.02
C VAL A 6 31.21 -46.94 -26.68
N ALA A 7 32.34 -47.47 -26.20
CA ALA A 7 32.98 -46.98 -24.99
C ALA A 7 33.40 -45.50 -25.08
N ARG A 8 33.99 -45.09 -26.21
CA ARG A 8 34.34 -43.67 -26.46
C ARG A 8 33.13 -42.77 -26.55
N ARG A 9 32.00 -43.20 -27.09
CA ARG A 9 30.74 -42.43 -27.08
C ARG A 9 30.19 -42.26 -25.68
N ALA A 10 30.22 -43.33 -24.87
CA ALA A 10 29.76 -43.27 -23.46
C ALA A 10 30.62 -42.26 -22.66
N GLN A 11 31.95 -42.32 -22.74
CA GLN A 11 32.86 -41.37 -22.09
C GLN A 11 32.64 -39.92 -22.53
N ARG A 12 32.39 -39.67 -23.79
CA ARG A 12 32.10 -38.33 -24.30
C ARG A 12 30.75 -37.78 -23.77
N ARG A 13 29.76 -38.65 -23.70
CA ARG A 13 28.44 -38.28 -23.12
C ARG A 13 28.54 -37.95 -21.64
N ASP A 14 29.28 -38.75 -20.88
CA ASP A 14 29.45 -38.56 -19.44
C ASP A 14 30.29 -37.30 -19.14
N ALA A 15 31.34 -37.04 -19.93
CA ALA A 15 32.12 -35.82 -19.83
C ALA A 15 31.31 -34.57 -20.21
N TRP A 16 30.42 -34.68 -21.22
CA TRP A 16 29.52 -33.58 -21.59
C TRP A 16 28.47 -33.35 -20.51
N ALA A 17 27.90 -34.40 -19.91
CA ALA A 17 26.93 -34.27 -18.82
C ALA A 17 27.55 -33.62 -17.57
N ALA A 18 28.75 -34.02 -17.17
CA ALA A 18 29.48 -33.39 -16.07
C ALA A 18 29.75 -31.92 -16.33
N CYS A 19 30.23 -31.58 -17.53
CA CYS A 19 30.47 -30.19 -17.92
C CYS A 19 29.18 -29.34 -17.98
N ALA A 20 28.04 -29.94 -18.32
CA ALA A 20 26.74 -29.28 -18.30
C ALA A 20 26.27 -28.98 -16.88
N VAL A 21 26.42 -29.96 -15.94
CA VAL A 21 26.11 -29.77 -14.53
C VAL A 21 26.95 -28.65 -13.91
N ASP A 22 28.28 -28.69 -14.10
CA ASP A 22 29.18 -27.63 -13.58
C ASP A 22 28.79 -26.23 -14.09
N ARG A 23 28.35 -26.14 -15.34
CA ARG A 23 27.90 -24.84 -15.91
C ARG A 23 26.59 -24.36 -15.31
N VAL A 24 25.65 -25.26 -15.06
CA VAL A 24 24.37 -24.94 -14.41
C VAL A 24 24.60 -24.49 -12.96
N GLU A 25 25.43 -25.22 -12.22
CA GLU A 25 25.77 -24.87 -10.83
C GLU A 25 26.50 -23.52 -10.77
N ALA A 26 27.49 -23.26 -11.62
CA ALA A 26 28.19 -21.99 -11.69
C ALA A 26 27.29 -20.84 -12.13
N ALA A 27 26.32 -21.08 -13.01
CA ALA A 27 25.31 -20.09 -13.40
C ALA A 27 24.34 -19.81 -12.25
N GLY A 28 23.89 -20.85 -11.55
CA GLY A 28 23.04 -20.74 -10.36
C GLY A 28 23.71 -19.94 -9.24
N ALA A 29 24.98 -20.25 -8.93
CA ALA A 29 25.74 -19.52 -7.91
C ALA A 29 25.89 -18.02 -8.28
N ARG A 30 26.15 -17.71 -9.55
CA ARG A 30 26.24 -16.31 -10.01
C ARG A 30 24.89 -15.60 -9.92
N TYR A 31 23.80 -16.26 -10.26
CA TYR A 31 22.46 -15.71 -10.14
C TYR A 31 22.11 -15.40 -8.67
N VAL A 32 22.34 -16.35 -7.76
CA VAL A 32 22.13 -16.13 -6.32
C VAL A 32 22.95 -14.97 -5.78
N ALA A 33 24.23 -14.88 -6.17
CA ALA A 33 25.10 -13.79 -5.74
C ALA A 33 24.64 -12.43 -6.27
N ALA A 34 24.21 -12.37 -7.53
CA ALA A 34 23.70 -11.14 -8.14
C ALA A 34 22.38 -10.70 -7.47
N THR A 35 21.44 -11.62 -7.26
CA THR A 35 20.16 -11.35 -6.58
C THR A 35 20.37 -10.92 -5.14
N SER A 36 21.27 -11.55 -4.39
CA SER A 36 21.61 -11.14 -3.04
C SER A 36 22.23 -9.74 -2.97
N ALA A 37 23.08 -9.39 -3.92
CA ALA A 37 23.67 -8.04 -4.01
C ALA A 37 22.60 -6.98 -4.33
N GLU A 38 21.65 -7.30 -5.19
CA GLU A 38 20.52 -6.43 -5.54
C GLU A 38 19.59 -6.21 -4.34
N LEU A 39 19.18 -7.30 -3.65
CA LEU A 39 18.36 -7.21 -2.43
C LEU A 39 19.04 -6.38 -1.33
N ASN A 40 20.35 -6.56 -1.11
CA ASN A 40 21.13 -5.76 -0.16
C ASN A 40 21.24 -4.28 -0.62
N GLY A 41 21.23 -4.02 -1.92
CA GLY A 41 21.18 -2.68 -2.48
C GLY A 41 19.83 -2.01 -2.21
N LEU A 42 18.73 -2.72 -2.45
CA LEU A 42 17.37 -2.27 -2.16
C LEU A 42 17.17 -2.00 -0.67
N ALA A 43 17.59 -2.89 0.20
CA ALA A 43 17.48 -2.69 1.66
C ALA A 43 18.20 -1.42 2.09
N ARG A 44 19.44 -1.18 1.63
CA ARG A 44 20.19 0.05 1.93
C ARG A 44 19.53 1.30 1.35
N PHE A 45 18.91 1.20 0.16
CA PHE A 45 18.16 2.29 -0.44
C PHE A 45 16.92 2.63 0.39
N HIS A 46 16.16 1.63 0.83
CA HIS A 46 14.98 1.81 1.68
C HIS A 46 15.35 2.42 3.03
N ASP A 47 16.42 1.95 3.67
CA ASP A 47 16.93 2.53 4.93
C ASP A 47 17.35 3.99 4.76
N ALA A 48 18.07 4.32 3.70
CA ALA A 48 18.47 5.70 3.40
C ALA A 48 17.26 6.60 3.14
N LEU A 49 16.24 6.07 2.42
CA LEU A 49 15.02 6.80 2.14
C LEU A 49 14.20 7.01 3.42
N ARG A 50 14.04 5.98 4.26
CA ARG A 50 13.40 6.08 5.57
C ARG A 50 14.09 7.13 6.45
N ASN A 51 15.40 7.06 6.59
CA ASN A 51 16.16 8.01 7.40
C ASN A 51 15.99 9.45 6.90
N ARG A 52 15.97 9.66 5.59
CA ARG A 52 15.75 11.00 5.02
C ARG A 52 14.36 11.55 5.25
N THR A 53 13.32 10.67 5.25
CA THR A 53 11.91 11.09 5.31
C THR A 53 11.34 11.10 6.71
N CYS A 54 11.82 10.21 7.58
CA CYS A 54 11.27 10.04 8.92
C CYS A 54 12.15 10.65 10.01
N ALA A 55 13.48 10.68 9.86
CA ALA A 55 14.40 11.19 10.89
C ALA A 55 14.19 12.67 11.23
N ALA A 56 13.90 13.50 10.24
CA ALA A 56 13.60 14.92 10.46
C ALA A 56 12.34 15.12 11.31
N TYR A 57 11.36 14.24 11.17
CA TYR A 57 10.13 14.26 11.94
C TYR A 57 10.32 13.76 13.39
N GLU A 58 11.21 12.78 13.58
CA GLU A 58 11.50 12.22 14.90
C GLU A 58 12.36 13.18 15.77
N ALA A 59 13.24 13.95 15.13
CA ALA A 59 14.19 14.82 15.83
C ALA A 59 13.52 16.02 16.52
N ASP A 60 12.50 16.61 15.93
CA ASP A 60 11.93 17.88 16.38
C ASP A 60 10.65 17.74 17.20
N GLY A 61 9.94 16.60 17.16
CA GLY A 61 8.59 16.47 17.74
C GLY A 61 7.60 17.50 17.19
N THR A 62 8.04 18.35 16.28
CA THR A 62 7.24 19.34 15.57
C THR A 62 6.64 18.70 14.33
N ASN A 63 5.41 19.02 14.03
CA ASN A 63 4.80 18.69 12.76
C ASN A 63 5.48 19.53 11.66
N PRO A 64 6.40 18.99 10.84
CA PRO A 64 7.04 19.76 9.78
C PRO A 64 6.07 20.24 8.70
N LEU A 65 4.82 19.74 8.77
CA LEU A 65 3.73 20.16 7.91
C LEU A 65 2.45 20.39 8.72
N ALA A 66 2.46 21.41 9.54
CA ALA A 66 1.32 22.31 9.46
C ALA A 66 1.14 22.59 7.96
N PRO A 67 -0.09 22.48 7.37
CA PRO A 67 -0.30 22.74 5.95
C PRO A 67 0.49 23.97 5.59
N ALA A 68 1.35 23.87 4.57
CA ALA A 68 2.25 24.96 4.19
C ALA A 68 1.42 26.22 4.22
N LEU A 69 1.80 27.19 5.05
CA LEU A 69 1.04 28.45 5.21
C LEU A 69 0.78 28.99 3.80
N GLY A 70 -0.48 28.85 3.29
CA GLY A 70 -0.85 29.17 1.92
C GLY A 70 -1.34 28.00 1.07
N ALA A 71 -1.47 26.77 1.60
CA ALA A 71 -2.13 25.70 0.85
C ALA A 71 -3.56 26.10 0.46
N ALA A 72 -3.90 25.95 -0.82
CA ALA A 72 -5.26 26.18 -1.28
C ALA A 72 -6.22 25.27 -0.51
N THR A 73 -7.20 25.89 0.17
CA THR A 73 -8.18 25.17 0.98
C THR A 73 -9.55 25.33 0.36
N THR A 74 -10.26 24.23 0.20
CA THR A 74 -11.65 24.19 -0.28
C THR A 74 -12.53 23.51 0.76
N THR A 75 -13.78 23.90 0.86
CA THR A 75 -14.80 23.19 1.62
C THR A 75 -15.66 22.37 0.66
N LEU A 76 -15.73 21.07 0.87
CA LEU A 76 -16.65 20.17 0.19
C LEU A 76 -17.83 19.90 1.08
N ASP A 77 -19.04 20.12 0.56
CA ASP A 77 -20.29 19.85 1.26
C ASP A 77 -20.82 18.47 0.85
N LEU A 78 -20.43 17.45 1.63
CA LEU A 78 -20.86 16.07 1.43
C LEU A 78 -21.97 15.72 2.43
N ASP A 79 -21.94 14.53 3.06
CA ASP A 79 -22.82 14.20 4.20
C ASP A 79 -22.51 15.07 5.45
N ARG A 80 -21.37 15.73 5.40
CA ARG A 80 -20.89 16.76 6.33
C ARG A 80 -19.93 17.69 5.59
N PRO A 81 -19.75 18.95 6.02
CA PRO A 81 -18.74 19.82 5.44
C PRO A 81 -17.33 19.30 5.79
N LEU A 82 -16.49 19.14 4.78
CA LEU A 82 -15.10 18.74 4.89
C LEU A 82 -14.18 19.86 4.40
N ARG A 83 -13.19 20.19 5.21
CA ARG A 83 -12.15 21.13 4.82
C ARG A 83 -11.00 20.38 4.19
N VAL A 84 -10.72 20.66 2.91
CA VAL A 84 -9.72 19.97 2.10
C VAL A 84 -8.61 20.97 1.75
N ALA A 85 -7.38 20.63 2.13
CA ALA A 85 -6.18 21.38 1.78
C ALA A 85 -5.35 20.60 0.75
N THR A 86 -5.00 21.22 -0.37
CA THR A 86 -4.07 20.64 -1.34
C THR A 86 -2.65 20.80 -0.81
N LEU A 87 -2.01 19.68 -0.44
CA LEU A 87 -0.64 19.67 0.07
C LEU A 87 0.39 19.71 -1.07
N ALA A 88 0.14 18.94 -2.13
CA ALA A 88 0.93 18.93 -3.34
C ALA A 88 0.09 18.44 -4.52
N ALA A 89 0.39 18.95 -5.72
CA ALA A 89 -0.14 18.46 -6.99
C ALA A 89 0.99 18.54 -8.04
N PRO A 90 2.00 17.66 -7.94
CA PRO A 90 3.21 17.75 -8.76
C PRO A 90 2.99 17.37 -10.22
N SER A 91 1.89 16.70 -10.55
CA SER A 91 1.51 16.33 -11.91
C SER A 91 0.00 16.16 -12.04
N ALA A 92 -0.51 16.01 -13.25
CA ALA A 92 -1.93 15.70 -13.48
C ALA A 92 -2.36 14.35 -12.89
N ALA A 93 -1.43 13.39 -12.78
CA ALA A 93 -1.70 12.10 -12.17
C ALA A 93 -1.63 12.13 -10.65
N ALA A 94 -0.76 12.97 -10.06
CA ALA A 94 -0.46 12.95 -8.63
C ALA A 94 -0.97 14.21 -7.93
N ALA A 95 -1.89 14.03 -6.99
CA ALA A 95 -2.32 15.08 -6.07
C ALA A 95 -2.48 14.50 -4.66
N ILE A 96 -2.07 15.26 -3.65
CA ILE A 96 -2.08 14.87 -2.25
C ILE A 96 -2.86 15.91 -1.46
N TYR A 97 -3.88 15.47 -0.73
CA TYR A 97 -4.80 16.30 0.01
C TYR A 97 -4.82 15.92 1.48
N HIS A 98 -4.90 16.89 2.36
CA HIS A 98 -5.29 16.72 3.75
C HIS A 98 -6.77 17.06 3.90
N VAL A 99 -7.52 16.16 4.52
CA VAL A 99 -8.95 16.29 4.76
C VAL A 99 -9.19 16.38 6.26
N GLU A 100 -9.51 17.56 6.73
CA GLU A 100 -9.74 17.85 8.15
C GLU A 100 -11.13 17.37 8.57
N GLY A 101 -11.20 16.64 9.68
CA GLY A 101 -12.46 16.18 10.27
C GLY A 101 -13.24 15.19 9.39
N PHE A 102 -12.55 14.37 8.61
CA PHE A 102 -13.18 13.38 7.75
C PHE A 102 -14.11 12.43 8.53
N ALA A 103 -13.72 12.01 9.73
CA ALA A 103 -14.53 11.15 10.58
C ALA A 103 -14.77 11.75 11.96
N ALA A 104 -15.95 11.51 12.49
CA ALA A 104 -16.22 11.77 13.91
C ALA A 104 -15.53 10.71 14.79
N ALA A 105 -15.18 11.09 16.02
CA ALA A 105 -14.55 10.16 16.96
C ALA A 105 -15.39 8.89 17.22
N ALA A 106 -16.73 8.99 17.19
CA ALA A 106 -17.60 7.83 17.31
C ALA A 106 -17.48 6.89 16.11
N GLU A 107 -17.45 7.41 14.88
CA GLU A 107 -17.29 6.60 13.66
C GLU A 107 -15.97 5.83 13.67
N CYS A 108 -14.89 6.47 14.08
CA CYS A 108 -13.60 5.82 14.26
C CYS A 108 -13.60 4.74 15.34
N ARG A 109 -14.23 5.01 16.52
CA ARG A 109 -14.33 3.99 17.57
C ARG A 109 -15.09 2.77 17.10
N ASP A 110 -16.23 2.95 16.44
CA ASP A 110 -17.08 1.87 15.95
C ASP A 110 -16.36 1.03 14.90
N ALA A 111 -15.69 1.66 13.93
CA ALA A 111 -14.91 0.97 12.89
C ALA A 111 -13.72 0.18 13.48
N VAL A 112 -12.99 0.76 14.43
CA VAL A 112 -11.88 0.08 15.11
C VAL A 112 -12.39 -1.07 15.99
N ALA A 113 -13.51 -0.89 16.72
CA ALA A 113 -14.08 -1.93 17.56
C ALA A 113 -14.57 -3.14 16.74
N ASP A 114 -15.12 -2.90 15.56
CA ASP A 114 -15.51 -3.97 14.62
C ASP A 114 -14.29 -4.77 14.12
N ALA A 115 -13.22 -4.10 13.72
CA ALA A 115 -12.03 -4.74 13.18
C ALA A 115 -11.14 -5.43 14.23
N ALA A 116 -11.05 -4.87 15.44
CA ALA A 116 -10.09 -5.27 16.48
C ALA A 116 -10.07 -6.79 16.80
N PRO A 117 -11.21 -7.52 16.86
CA PRO A 117 -11.19 -8.96 17.15
C PRO A 117 -10.58 -9.81 16.01
N ARG A 118 -10.47 -9.27 14.80
CA ARG A 118 -9.97 -9.96 13.61
C ARG A 118 -8.54 -9.57 13.23
N MET A 119 -7.89 -8.71 14.02
CA MET A 119 -6.53 -8.24 13.71
C MET A 119 -5.52 -9.39 13.68
N ALA A 120 -4.76 -9.47 12.60
CA ALA A 120 -3.67 -10.42 12.40
C ALA A 120 -2.40 -9.69 11.94
N PRO A 121 -1.21 -10.30 12.06
CA PRO A 121 0.00 -9.70 11.49
C PRO A 121 -0.20 -9.36 10.02
N ALA A 122 0.09 -8.12 9.66
CA ALA A 122 -0.08 -7.64 8.29
C ALA A 122 0.83 -8.42 7.32
N THR A 123 0.27 -8.75 6.17
CA THR A 123 1.00 -9.37 5.05
C THR A 123 1.11 -8.38 3.91
N VAL A 124 2.07 -8.54 3.03
CA VAL A 124 2.19 -7.81 1.76
C VAL A 124 2.39 -8.82 0.64
N ASN A 125 1.85 -8.52 -0.53
CA ASN A 125 2.15 -9.28 -1.74
C ASN A 125 3.52 -8.81 -2.27
N GLU A 126 4.60 -9.45 -1.88
CA GLU A 126 5.95 -9.17 -2.40
C GLU A 126 6.25 -9.95 -3.68
N GLU A 127 5.54 -11.02 -3.96
CA GLU A 127 5.55 -11.76 -5.23
C GLU A 127 4.12 -12.17 -5.54
N ALA A 128 3.74 -12.16 -6.81
CA ALA A 128 2.46 -12.67 -7.25
C ALA A 128 2.18 -14.00 -6.55
N ASN A 129 1.18 -14.01 -5.66
CA ASN A 129 0.57 -15.21 -5.06
C ASN A 129 1.10 -15.78 -3.73
N LYS A 130 1.88 -15.05 -2.92
CA LYS A 130 2.11 -15.53 -1.53
C LYS A 130 1.99 -14.36 -0.56
N ALA A 131 0.95 -14.38 0.27
CA ALA A 131 0.88 -13.55 1.47
C ALA A 131 2.06 -13.92 2.37
N ALA A 132 3.12 -13.12 2.34
CA ALA A 132 4.30 -13.30 3.17
C ALA A 132 4.31 -12.26 4.29
N LYS A 133 4.77 -12.66 5.47
CA LYS A 133 5.19 -11.70 6.49
C LYS A 133 6.29 -10.86 5.89
N SER A 134 6.00 -9.59 5.61
CA SER A 134 6.98 -8.72 4.97
C SER A 134 7.90 -8.08 5.99
N ALA A 135 9.18 -8.01 5.64
CA ALA A 135 10.14 -7.16 6.36
C ALA A 135 9.88 -5.66 6.12
N SER A 136 9.14 -5.32 5.05
CA SER A 136 8.82 -3.95 4.67
C SER A 136 7.67 -3.34 5.47
N ARG A 137 6.80 -4.17 6.09
CA ARG A 137 5.64 -3.71 6.86
C ARG A 137 5.53 -4.45 8.20
N ARG A 138 5.71 -3.71 9.29
CA ARG A 138 5.39 -4.19 10.64
C ARG A 138 4.11 -3.52 11.09
N ALA A 139 3.05 -4.29 11.21
CA ALA A 139 1.71 -3.85 11.62
C ALA A 139 0.81 -5.06 11.87
N HIS A 140 -0.39 -4.82 12.41
CA HIS A 140 -1.50 -5.75 12.37
C HIS A 140 -2.60 -5.16 11.48
N ALA A 141 -3.34 -6.00 10.77
CA ALA A 141 -4.41 -5.56 9.89
C ALA A 141 -5.63 -6.49 9.94
N ALA A 142 -6.78 -5.93 9.61
CA ALA A 142 -8.01 -6.67 9.38
C ALA A 142 -8.86 -5.94 8.34
N ASN A 143 -9.57 -6.68 7.50
CA ASN A 143 -10.53 -6.10 6.58
C ASN A 143 -11.82 -5.71 7.30
N LEU A 144 -12.38 -4.56 6.93
CA LEU A 144 -13.67 -4.06 7.38
C LEU A 144 -14.56 -3.84 6.15
N VAL A 145 -15.44 -4.81 5.90
CA VAL A 145 -16.39 -4.77 4.79
C VAL A 145 -17.60 -3.94 5.21
N PRO A 146 -17.95 -2.84 4.52
CA PRO A 146 -19.16 -2.10 4.83
C PRO A 146 -20.41 -2.90 4.45
N ASP A 147 -21.40 -2.94 5.33
CA ASP A 147 -22.73 -3.46 5.00
C ASP A 147 -23.56 -2.34 4.37
N LEU A 148 -23.58 -2.30 3.04
CA LEU A 148 -24.29 -1.25 2.29
C LEU A 148 -25.82 -1.26 2.52
N GLY A 149 -26.38 -2.37 3.00
CA GLY A 149 -27.77 -2.48 3.44
C GLY A 149 -28.04 -1.78 4.79
N ARG A 150 -27.00 -1.36 5.51
CA ARG A 150 -27.10 -0.63 6.79
C ARG A 150 -26.53 0.79 6.65
N PRO A 151 -27.29 1.73 6.05
CA PRO A 151 -26.78 3.07 5.72
C PRO A 151 -26.30 3.86 6.94
N ASP A 152 -26.86 3.60 8.12
CA ASP A 152 -26.51 4.28 9.37
C ASP A 152 -25.33 3.66 10.12
N ALA A 153 -24.80 2.53 9.66
CA ALA A 153 -23.59 1.95 10.24
C ALA A 153 -22.37 2.84 9.95
N ALA A 154 -21.51 3.01 10.94
CA ALA A 154 -20.32 3.87 10.81
C ALA A 154 -19.43 3.46 9.62
N PRO A 155 -19.09 2.17 9.39
CA PRO A 155 -18.32 1.76 8.22
C PRO A 155 -18.97 2.16 6.90
N THR A 156 -20.30 2.04 6.79
CA THR A 156 -21.04 2.37 5.56
C THR A 156 -21.06 3.88 5.30
N ARG A 157 -21.24 4.69 6.33
CA ARG A 157 -21.15 6.16 6.19
C ARG A 157 -19.74 6.59 5.77
N LEU A 158 -18.70 6.06 6.42
CA LEU A 158 -17.31 6.33 6.07
C LEU A 158 -16.99 5.94 4.63
N TRP A 159 -17.49 4.77 4.20
CA TRP A 159 -17.36 4.28 2.84
C TRP A 159 -17.97 5.23 1.82
N ARG A 160 -19.26 5.57 1.96
CA ARG A 160 -19.96 6.47 1.05
C ARG A 160 -19.31 7.85 0.98
N ARG A 161 -18.90 8.38 2.14
CA ARG A 161 -18.15 9.66 2.22
C ARG A 161 -16.82 9.58 1.49
N ALA A 162 -16.10 8.47 1.59
CA ALA A 162 -14.82 8.27 0.90
C ALA A 162 -14.98 8.28 -0.62
N PHE A 163 -16.00 7.59 -1.16
CA PHE A 163 -16.28 7.60 -2.61
C PHE A 163 -16.78 8.97 -3.08
N ALA A 164 -17.64 9.62 -2.31
CA ALA A 164 -18.08 10.99 -2.61
C ALA A 164 -16.90 11.98 -2.62
N LEU A 165 -15.97 11.87 -1.66
CA LEU A 165 -14.75 12.67 -1.63
C LEU A 165 -13.87 12.40 -2.85
N ALA A 166 -13.62 11.12 -3.16
CA ALA A 166 -12.78 10.74 -4.29
C ALA A 166 -13.33 11.30 -5.61
N ASN A 167 -14.64 11.14 -5.87
CA ASN A 167 -15.29 11.67 -7.06
C ASN A 167 -15.36 13.21 -7.09
N ALA A 168 -15.40 13.87 -5.93
CA ALA A 168 -15.33 15.34 -5.87
C ALA A 168 -13.93 15.90 -6.14
N LEU A 169 -12.88 15.12 -5.89
CA LEU A 169 -11.48 15.53 -6.06
C LEU A 169 -10.83 15.03 -7.36
N THR A 170 -11.49 14.09 -8.05
CA THR A 170 -10.96 13.48 -9.27
C THR A 170 -12.07 13.25 -10.30
N ASP A 171 -11.70 13.13 -11.57
CA ASP A 171 -12.61 12.80 -12.68
C ASP A 171 -12.69 11.28 -12.92
N TYR A 172 -12.63 10.46 -11.84
CA TYR A 172 -12.56 9.00 -12.02
C TYR A 172 -13.89 8.32 -12.18
N ASP A 173 -14.98 8.92 -11.71
CA ASP A 173 -16.33 8.36 -11.73
C ASP A 173 -16.36 6.95 -11.10
N LEU A 174 -15.93 6.87 -9.83
CA LEU A 174 -15.79 5.62 -9.10
C LEU A 174 -17.13 5.17 -8.55
N ASP A 175 -17.49 3.91 -8.87
CA ASP A 175 -18.65 3.23 -8.27
C ASP A 175 -18.24 2.62 -6.92
N GLY A 176 -18.88 3.07 -5.84
CA GLY A 176 -18.70 2.54 -4.49
C GLY A 176 -19.67 1.43 -4.11
N GLU A 177 -20.59 1.03 -4.99
CA GLU A 177 -21.65 0.08 -4.62
C GLU A 177 -21.22 -1.39 -4.76
N ALA A 178 -20.27 -1.71 -5.66
CA ALA A 178 -19.87 -3.10 -5.86
C ALA A 178 -18.43 -3.25 -6.39
N GLY A 179 -17.79 -4.36 -5.99
CA GLY A 179 -16.53 -4.80 -6.55
C GLY A 179 -15.29 -4.04 -6.08
N GLN A 180 -15.42 -3.12 -5.15
CA GLN A 180 -14.29 -2.36 -4.57
C GLN A 180 -13.63 -3.11 -3.40
N GLU A 181 -12.35 -2.80 -3.14
CA GLU A 181 -11.64 -3.32 -1.97
C GLU A 181 -12.29 -2.85 -0.67
N PRO A 182 -12.41 -3.70 0.37
CA PRO A 182 -12.87 -3.26 1.68
C PRO A 182 -11.86 -2.30 2.33
N PHE A 183 -12.27 -1.62 3.41
CA PHE A 183 -11.27 -0.95 4.24
C PHE A 183 -10.27 -1.96 4.79
N SER A 184 -9.00 -1.64 4.72
CA SER A 184 -7.96 -2.28 5.52
C SER A 184 -7.76 -1.46 6.78
N VAL A 185 -8.16 -1.99 7.92
CA VAL A 185 -7.92 -1.39 9.23
C VAL A 185 -6.55 -1.83 9.71
N ILE A 186 -5.65 -0.89 9.94
CA ILE A 186 -4.25 -1.16 10.25
C ILE A 186 -3.90 -0.57 11.60
N HIS A 187 -3.25 -1.37 12.43
CA HIS A 187 -2.76 -1.00 13.75
C HIS A 187 -1.23 -1.09 13.77
N TYR A 188 -0.61 0.03 14.08
CA TYR A 188 0.82 0.15 14.31
C TYR A 188 1.08 0.40 15.79
N ASN A 189 1.91 -0.45 16.42
CA ASN A 189 2.30 -0.31 17.82
C ASN A 189 3.56 0.54 17.92
N GLY A 190 3.59 1.38 18.93
CA GLY A 190 4.80 2.11 19.32
C GLY A 190 5.87 1.18 19.88
N SER A 191 7.07 1.74 19.98
CA SER A 191 8.19 1.06 20.62
C SER A 191 7.87 0.78 22.09
N VAL A 192 7.84 -0.51 22.45
CA VAL A 192 7.81 -0.94 23.85
C VAL A 192 9.16 -1.48 24.21
N ALA A 193 9.73 -1.03 25.33
CA ALA A 193 11.04 -1.48 25.77
C ALA A 193 11.10 -3.02 25.84
N GLY A 194 11.99 -3.63 25.04
CA GLY A 194 12.18 -5.08 24.94
C GLY A 194 11.25 -5.81 23.95
N ALA A 195 10.33 -5.15 23.25
CA ALA A 195 9.39 -5.77 22.31
C ALA A 195 9.80 -5.70 20.83
N GLY A 196 11.03 -5.25 20.54
CA GLY A 196 11.51 -5.11 19.15
C GLY A 196 11.39 -3.68 18.62
N PRO A 197 11.69 -3.48 17.32
CA PRO A 197 11.61 -2.17 16.70
C PRO A 197 10.15 -1.71 16.56
N PRO A 198 9.89 -0.39 16.52
CA PRO A 198 8.56 0.18 16.32
C PRO A 198 7.95 -0.26 15.00
N ASP A 199 6.61 -0.33 14.98
CA ASP A 199 5.88 -0.64 13.76
C ASP A 199 5.99 0.50 12.74
N GLU A 200 6.15 0.15 11.47
CA GLU A 200 6.31 1.07 10.35
C GLU A 200 5.90 0.41 9.03
N TYR A 201 5.77 1.19 7.97
CA TYR A 201 5.68 0.70 6.61
C TYR A 201 6.68 1.45 5.73
N LEU A 202 7.64 0.71 5.17
CA LEU A 202 8.70 1.26 4.32
C LEU A 202 8.12 1.92 3.05
N PRO A 203 8.90 2.76 2.35
CA PRO A 203 8.44 3.43 1.13
C PRO A 203 7.93 2.46 0.08
N HIS A 204 6.71 2.70 -0.41
CA HIS A 204 6.02 1.88 -1.39
C HIS A 204 5.03 2.71 -2.21
N CYS A 205 4.51 2.12 -3.29
CA CYS A 205 3.38 2.62 -4.04
C CYS A 205 2.17 1.69 -3.83
N ASP A 206 0.97 2.26 -3.71
CA ASP A 206 -0.27 1.50 -3.53
C ASP A 206 -0.82 0.92 -4.85
N GLY A 207 -0.50 1.56 -5.96
CA GLY A 207 -0.78 1.12 -7.32
C GLY A 207 0.48 1.24 -8.17
N GLN A 208 0.34 1.32 -9.48
CA GLN A 208 1.45 1.59 -10.37
C GLN A 208 1.97 3.03 -10.19
N CYS A 209 3.30 3.21 -10.16
CA CYS A 209 3.94 4.52 -10.02
C CYS A 209 5.13 4.71 -10.96
N GLU A 210 5.08 4.09 -12.13
CA GLU A 210 6.13 4.09 -13.17
C GLU A 210 5.69 4.81 -14.46
N GLY A 211 4.56 5.56 -14.38
CA GLY A 211 4.02 6.30 -15.53
C GLY A 211 3.44 5.42 -16.62
N SER A 212 3.17 4.15 -16.37
CA SER A 212 2.53 3.23 -17.31
C SER A 212 1.06 3.60 -17.57
N PRO A 213 0.45 3.11 -18.66
CA PRO A 213 -0.99 3.21 -18.82
C PRO A 213 -1.74 2.47 -17.70
N HIS A 214 -2.85 3.04 -17.23
CA HIS A 214 -3.74 2.39 -16.27
C HIS A 214 -4.32 1.09 -16.87
N GLN A 215 -4.36 0.04 -16.06
CA GLN A 215 -5.03 -1.21 -16.38
C GLN A 215 -6.35 -1.29 -15.61
N ALA A 216 -7.44 -1.69 -16.29
CA ALA A 216 -8.74 -1.86 -15.65
C ALA A 216 -8.64 -2.83 -14.46
N GLY A 217 -9.25 -2.47 -13.34
CA GLY A 217 -9.11 -3.19 -12.08
C GLY A 217 -7.96 -2.70 -11.18
N GLY A 218 -7.03 -1.90 -11.71
CA GLY A 218 -5.93 -1.33 -10.94
C GLY A 218 -6.39 -0.21 -9.99
N ARG A 219 -5.62 -0.02 -8.91
CA ARG A 219 -5.82 1.05 -7.94
C ARG A 219 -5.45 2.40 -8.55
N VAL A 220 -6.23 3.45 -8.26
CA VAL A 220 -6.07 4.80 -8.83
C VAL A 220 -5.97 5.91 -7.79
N ALA A 221 -6.39 5.65 -6.57
CA ALA A 221 -6.29 6.57 -5.45
C ALA A 221 -6.31 5.82 -4.11
N THR A 222 -5.89 6.50 -3.04
CA THR A 222 -5.90 5.98 -1.67
C THR A 222 -6.43 7.03 -0.70
N LEU A 223 -7.22 6.60 0.27
CA LEU A 223 -7.60 7.34 1.46
C LEU A 223 -6.98 6.69 2.70
N LEU A 224 -6.28 7.47 3.51
CA LEU A 224 -5.76 7.08 4.82
C LEU A 224 -6.51 7.87 5.90
N LEU A 225 -7.47 7.27 6.58
CA LEU A 225 -8.18 7.87 7.71
C LEU A 225 -7.46 7.52 9.00
N TYR A 226 -7.01 8.50 9.75
CA TYR A 226 -6.37 8.31 11.04
C TYR A 226 -7.43 8.23 12.15
N CYS A 227 -7.76 7.05 12.62
CA CYS A 227 -8.71 6.87 13.71
C CYS A 227 -8.08 7.04 15.09
N ARG A 228 -6.78 6.77 15.22
CA ARG A 228 -5.99 7.12 16.41
C ARG A 228 -4.61 7.59 15.96
N ALA A 229 -4.16 8.68 16.56
CA ALA A 229 -2.83 9.23 16.35
C ALA A 229 -1.91 8.80 17.50
N PRO A 230 -0.64 8.45 17.22
CA PRO A 230 0.35 8.18 18.25
C PRO A 230 0.75 9.48 18.95
N ALA A 231 1.31 9.38 20.16
CA ALA A 231 1.86 10.52 20.87
C ALA A 231 3.13 11.06 20.17
N ARG A 232 3.91 10.18 19.55
CA ARG A 232 5.13 10.56 18.81
C ARG A 232 5.43 9.60 17.67
N GLY A 233 5.90 10.12 16.54
CA GLY A 233 6.19 9.35 15.33
C GLY A 233 4.95 9.11 14.46
N GLY A 234 4.98 8.09 13.60
CA GLY A 234 3.86 7.63 12.81
C GLY A 234 3.40 8.55 11.68
N ALA A 235 4.22 9.51 11.24
CA ALA A 235 3.90 10.35 10.08
C ALA A 235 3.68 9.54 8.81
N THR A 236 2.86 10.04 7.90
CA THR A 236 2.81 9.56 6.52
C THR A 236 3.61 10.52 5.64
N THR A 237 4.63 10.01 4.94
CA THR A 237 5.55 10.85 4.15
C THR A 237 5.51 10.49 2.68
N PHE A 238 5.57 11.50 1.81
CA PHE A 238 5.66 11.42 0.35
C PHE A 238 6.98 12.07 -0.06
N ALA A 239 8.05 11.26 -0.09
CA ALA A 239 9.41 11.77 -0.24
C ALA A 239 9.62 12.59 -1.52
N ASN A 240 9.10 12.10 -2.65
CA ASN A 240 9.28 12.74 -3.95
C ASN A 240 8.40 14.01 -4.12
N ALA A 241 7.25 14.06 -3.46
CA ALA A 241 6.41 15.25 -3.40
C ALA A 241 6.83 16.23 -2.29
N ARG A 242 7.78 15.85 -1.42
CA ARG A 242 8.25 16.63 -0.26
C ARG A 242 7.13 16.98 0.72
N VAL A 243 6.23 16.03 0.94
CA VAL A 243 5.09 16.15 1.86
C VAL A 243 5.28 15.17 3.01
N ALA A 244 5.03 15.61 4.25
CA ALA A 244 4.87 14.74 5.40
C ALA A 244 3.63 15.15 6.18
N VAL A 245 2.81 14.20 6.59
CA VAL A 245 1.58 14.46 7.34
C VAL A 245 1.66 13.80 8.71
N ALA A 246 1.60 14.61 9.75
CA ALA A 246 1.42 14.10 11.09
C ALA A 246 -0.03 13.60 11.25
N PRO A 247 -0.25 12.37 11.73
CA PRO A 247 -1.60 11.86 11.95
C PRO A 247 -2.34 12.69 13.01
N ARG A 248 -3.60 13.00 12.71
CA ARG A 248 -4.56 13.57 13.67
C ARG A 248 -5.81 12.70 13.66
N ALA A 249 -6.30 12.34 14.84
CA ALA A 249 -7.50 11.51 14.92
C ALA A 249 -8.71 12.20 14.30
N GLY A 250 -9.38 11.52 13.38
CA GLY A 250 -10.50 12.01 12.60
C GLY A 250 -10.13 12.67 11.26
N ASP A 251 -8.87 13.03 11.03
CA ASP A 251 -8.40 13.56 9.75
C ASP A 251 -8.01 12.45 8.79
N ALA A 252 -8.01 12.77 7.49
CA ALA A 252 -7.55 11.84 6.46
C ALA A 252 -6.55 12.49 5.50
N VAL A 253 -5.77 11.64 4.85
CA VAL A 253 -4.99 11.98 3.66
C VAL A 253 -5.60 11.24 2.48
N PHE A 254 -5.94 11.97 1.43
CA PHE A 254 -6.35 11.41 0.15
C PHE A 254 -5.26 11.72 -0.88
N PHE A 255 -4.90 10.74 -1.68
CA PHE A 255 -3.97 10.96 -2.79
C PHE A 255 -4.36 10.15 -4.02
N SER A 256 -4.31 10.81 -5.16
CA SER A 256 -4.58 10.23 -6.48
C SER A 256 -3.27 9.95 -7.20
N TYR A 257 -3.27 8.94 -8.07
CA TYR A 257 -2.11 8.56 -8.85
C TYR A 257 -2.44 8.12 -10.29
N LEU A 258 -3.58 8.59 -10.82
CA LEU A 258 -3.99 8.45 -12.21
C LEU A 258 -4.31 9.82 -12.82
N ASP A 259 -3.76 10.12 -13.98
CA ASP A 259 -4.26 11.19 -14.84
C ASP A 259 -5.45 10.68 -15.67
N ALA A 260 -6.66 11.13 -15.33
CA ALA A 260 -7.89 10.70 -15.98
C ALA A 260 -7.92 11.06 -17.48
N ALA A 261 -7.27 12.16 -17.88
CA ALA A 261 -7.26 12.64 -19.26
C ALA A 261 -6.36 11.80 -20.17
N SER A 262 -5.16 11.46 -19.71
CA SER A 262 -4.21 10.68 -20.50
C SER A 262 -4.30 9.17 -20.23
N GLY A 263 -4.95 8.76 -19.16
CA GLY A 263 -4.99 7.37 -18.71
C GLY A 263 -3.64 6.85 -18.19
N ARG A 264 -2.70 7.74 -17.83
CA ARG A 264 -1.37 7.35 -17.33
C ARG A 264 -1.27 7.46 -15.82
N MET A 265 -0.55 6.51 -15.26
CA MET A 265 -0.28 6.46 -13.82
C MET A 265 0.82 7.46 -13.43
N ASP A 266 0.93 7.74 -12.14
CA ASP A 266 1.98 8.56 -11.53
C ASP A 266 3.39 8.01 -11.82
N VAL A 267 4.38 8.90 -11.73
CA VAL A 267 5.82 8.59 -11.93
C VAL A 267 6.59 8.58 -10.61
N GLY A 268 5.93 8.16 -9.53
CA GLY A 268 6.54 8.03 -8.21
C GLY A 268 6.39 9.24 -7.28
N HIS A 269 5.60 10.25 -7.65
CA HIS A 269 5.33 11.38 -6.72
C HIS A 269 4.53 10.94 -5.50
N THR A 270 3.69 9.90 -5.64
CA THR A 270 2.88 9.33 -4.57
C THR A 270 3.54 8.15 -3.85
N LEU A 271 4.81 7.85 -4.16
CA LEU A 271 5.63 6.95 -3.33
C LEU A 271 5.62 7.47 -1.89
N HIS A 272 5.16 6.65 -0.95
CA HIS A 272 4.94 7.08 0.43
C HIS A 272 5.37 6.02 1.44
N SER A 273 5.51 6.44 2.69
CA SER A 273 5.82 5.55 3.82
C SER A 273 5.04 5.93 5.06
N GLY A 274 4.80 4.93 5.93
CA GLY A 274 4.37 5.13 7.30
C GLY A 274 5.60 5.12 8.21
N CYS A 275 6.01 6.28 8.71
CA CYS A 275 7.14 6.40 9.62
C CYS A 275 6.94 5.61 10.91
N PRO A 276 8.02 5.19 11.58
CA PRO A 276 7.95 4.44 12.83
C PRO A 276 7.05 5.12 13.87
N VAL A 277 6.22 4.33 14.54
CA VAL A 277 5.45 4.79 15.69
C VAL A 277 6.35 4.72 16.93
N VAL A 278 6.80 5.88 17.40
CA VAL A 278 7.79 5.95 18.49
C VAL A 278 7.13 5.77 19.85
N GLU A 279 5.96 6.39 20.07
CA GLU A 279 5.25 6.36 21.34
C GLU A 279 3.72 6.34 21.14
N GLY A 280 3.04 5.46 21.84
CA GLY A 280 1.60 5.23 21.70
C GLY A 280 1.28 4.22 20.61
N ASP A 281 0.12 4.34 19.99
CA ASP A 281 -0.33 3.49 18.88
C ASP A 281 -1.05 4.30 17.81
N LYS A 282 -1.02 3.81 16.59
CA LYS A 282 -1.66 4.44 15.42
C LYS A 282 -2.66 3.46 14.81
N TRP A 283 -3.89 3.93 14.60
CA TRP A 283 -4.92 3.18 13.88
C TRP A 283 -5.31 3.94 12.62
N VAL A 284 -5.22 3.25 11.48
CA VAL A 284 -5.52 3.81 10.16
C VAL A 284 -6.54 2.93 9.47
N LEU A 285 -7.60 3.53 8.91
CA LEU A 285 -8.43 2.88 7.93
C LEU A 285 -7.91 3.30 6.55
N THR A 286 -7.41 2.35 5.79
CA THR A 286 -6.96 2.53 4.42
C THR A 286 -8.05 2.07 3.47
N LEU A 287 -8.36 2.88 2.46
CA LEU A 287 -9.23 2.49 1.35
C LEU A 287 -8.49 2.75 0.05
N TRP A 288 -8.32 1.69 -0.72
CA TRP A 288 -7.81 1.78 -2.08
C TRP A 288 -8.98 1.82 -3.06
N PHE A 289 -8.99 2.83 -3.90
CA PHE A 289 -10.01 3.00 -4.94
C PHE A 289 -9.54 2.35 -6.23
N ARG A 290 -10.36 1.48 -6.77
CA ARG A 290 -10.09 0.83 -8.05
C ARG A 290 -10.99 1.37 -9.15
N LYS A 291 -10.43 1.51 -10.36
CA LYS A 291 -11.18 1.89 -11.55
C LYS A 291 -11.32 0.69 -12.50
N GLY A 292 -12.56 0.44 -12.93
CA GLY A 292 -12.86 -0.69 -13.82
C GLY A 292 -13.20 -1.99 -13.10
N VAL A 293 -13.54 -1.92 -11.80
CA VAL A 293 -14.16 -3.03 -11.05
C VAL A 293 -15.66 -2.88 -10.99
N SER A 294 -16.36 -4.00 -10.78
CA SER A 294 -17.82 -4.07 -10.68
C SER A 294 -18.22 -5.35 -9.94
N ALA A 295 -19.52 -5.57 -9.71
CA ALA A 295 -20.01 -6.83 -9.16
C ALA A 295 -19.67 -8.06 -10.02
N ALA A 296 -19.58 -7.91 -11.35
CA ALA A 296 -19.19 -8.98 -12.27
C ALA A 296 -17.68 -9.18 -12.36
N GLU A 297 -16.92 -8.11 -12.14
CA GLU A 297 -15.46 -8.06 -12.19
C GLU A 297 -14.96 -7.42 -10.89
N PRO A 298 -15.05 -8.11 -9.74
CA PRO A 298 -14.65 -7.56 -8.44
C PRO A 298 -13.13 -7.52 -8.27
N TRP A 299 -12.68 -6.72 -7.32
CA TRP A 299 -11.26 -6.44 -7.05
C TRP A 299 -10.41 -7.69 -6.82
N GLU A 300 -11.00 -8.76 -6.28
CA GLU A 300 -10.31 -10.03 -6.01
C GLU A 300 -9.76 -10.70 -7.28
N ARG A 301 -10.24 -10.27 -8.45
CA ARG A 301 -9.73 -10.77 -9.75
C ARG A 301 -8.46 -10.08 -10.21
N PHE A 302 -7.99 -9.07 -9.49
CA PHE A 302 -6.89 -8.22 -9.94
C PHE A 302 -5.88 -7.99 -8.82
N ASP A 303 -4.62 -7.95 -9.16
CA ASP A 303 -3.60 -7.40 -8.27
C ASP A 303 -3.73 -5.85 -8.14
N PRO A 304 -2.95 -5.19 -7.28
CA PRO A 304 -3.01 -3.73 -7.13
C PRO A 304 -2.75 -2.94 -8.42
N THR A 305 -2.07 -3.52 -9.39
CA THR A 305 -1.73 -2.87 -10.67
C THR A 305 -2.81 -3.04 -11.75
N GLY A 306 -3.77 -3.94 -11.53
CA GLY A 306 -4.82 -4.28 -12.48
C GLY A 306 -4.50 -5.52 -13.32
N ALA A 307 -3.39 -6.20 -13.06
CA ALA A 307 -3.13 -7.49 -13.69
C ALA A 307 -4.10 -8.54 -13.13
N ARG A 308 -4.67 -9.35 -14.02
CA ARG A 308 -5.60 -10.41 -13.60
C ARG A 308 -4.85 -11.57 -12.96
N HIS A 309 -5.40 -12.08 -11.87
CA HIS A 309 -4.99 -13.39 -11.35
C HIS A 309 -5.46 -14.51 -12.30
N ASP A 310 -4.63 -15.54 -12.50
CA ASP A 310 -5.06 -16.73 -13.23
C ASP A 310 -6.17 -17.46 -12.49
N ALA A 311 -7.15 -17.99 -13.24
CA ALA A 311 -8.35 -18.64 -12.67
C ALA A 311 -8.00 -19.83 -11.75
N THR A 312 -6.82 -20.43 -11.89
CA THR A 312 -6.31 -21.51 -11.02
C THR A 312 -5.81 -20.99 -9.66
N GLU A 313 -5.52 -19.70 -9.55
CA GLU A 313 -5.04 -19.07 -8.31
C GLU A 313 -6.19 -18.54 -7.45
N VAL A 314 -7.33 -18.21 -8.06
CA VAL A 314 -8.52 -17.72 -7.35
C VAL A 314 -9.08 -18.77 -6.36
N VAL A 315 -8.88 -20.05 -6.61
CA VAL A 315 -9.35 -21.13 -5.73
C VAL A 315 -8.58 -21.20 -4.40
N ALA A 316 -7.36 -20.69 -4.34
CA ALA A 316 -6.57 -20.63 -3.12
C ALA A 316 -6.99 -19.51 -2.16
N TRP A 317 -7.87 -18.61 -2.60
CA TRP A 317 -8.29 -17.42 -1.86
C TRP A 317 -9.50 -17.66 -0.95
N ASP A 318 -10.24 -18.75 -1.18
CA ASP A 318 -11.47 -19.09 -0.44
C ASP A 318 -11.19 -19.70 0.97
N GLU A 319 -9.92 -19.94 1.32
CA GLU A 319 -9.53 -20.51 2.61
C GLU A 319 -9.02 -19.47 3.63
N GLY A 320 -9.51 -18.25 3.62
CA GLY A 320 -9.32 -17.30 4.74
C GLY A 320 -8.04 -16.48 4.69
N LEU A 321 -7.44 -16.27 3.53
CA LEU A 321 -6.34 -15.33 3.34
C LEU A 321 -6.84 -13.89 3.40
N VAL A 322 -6.55 -13.23 4.50
CA VAL A 322 -6.81 -11.79 4.71
C VAL A 322 -5.77 -11.01 3.91
N TYR A 323 -6.24 -10.30 2.90
CA TYR A 323 -5.42 -9.35 2.16
C TYR A 323 -5.09 -8.14 3.03
N SER A 324 -3.87 -7.76 3.02
CA SER A 324 -3.39 -6.50 3.60
C SER A 324 -2.68 -5.64 2.56
#